data_7e286aab17bd6f8328b35d00bbbfbb14
#
_entry.id   7e286aab17bd6f8328b35d00bbbfbb14
#
_cell.length_a   1.000
_cell.length_b   1.000
_cell.length_c   1.000
_cell.angle_alpha   90.00
_cell.angle_beta   90.00
_cell.angle_gamma   90.00
#
_symmetry.space_group_name_H-M   'P 1'
#
loop_
_entity.id
_entity.type
_entity.pdbx_description
1 polymer ?
#
loop_
_entity_poly.entity_id
_entity_poly.type
_entity_poly.pdbx_seq_one_letter_code
_entity_poly.pdbx_strand_id
1 'polypeptide(L)'
;MPRNQKLTKVIAGRTIKTATIEPGGVLILFDDQSTMKIKTAGAAAVSPGGKVKSVLEAKAEFKIEFEDGSSATFCLADPGSSVAVRDKHHAVEYLG
;
A
#
# COMPACT_ATOMS: atom_id res chain seq x y z
N MET A 1 -4.38 5.18 -15.13
CA MET A 1 -3.78 4.03 -14.43
C MET A 1 -4.84 2.97 -14.20
N PRO A 2 -4.60 1.74 -14.59
CA PRO A 2 -5.54 0.67 -14.32
C PRO A 2 -5.60 0.33 -12.82
N ARG A 3 -6.76 -0.15 -12.38
CA ARG A 3 -6.93 -0.59 -11.00
C ARG A 3 -6.25 -1.94 -10.78
N ASN A 4 -5.48 -2.06 -9.70
CA ASN A 4 -5.01 -3.35 -9.23
C ASN A 4 -6.15 -4.02 -8.46
N GLN A 5 -6.94 -4.82 -9.15
CA GLN A 5 -8.16 -5.39 -8.58
C GLN A 5 -7.88 -6.38 -7.44
N LYS A 6 -6.84 -7.20 -7.56
CA LYS A 6 -6.48 -8.15 -6.51
C LYS A 6 -6.13 -7.44 -5.21
N LEU A 7 -5.22 -6.48 -5.27
CA LEU A 7 -4.80 -5.74 -4.09
C LEU A 7 -5.93 -4.88 -3.54
N THR A 8 -6.72 -4.27 -4.40
CA THR A 8 -7.88 -3.49 -3.98
C THR A 8 -8.85 -4.36 -3.15
N LYS A 9 -9.14 -5.58 -3.60
CA LYS A 9 -10.00 -6.49 -2.85
C LYS A 9 -9.44 -6.85 -1.49
N VAL A 10 -8.12 -6.93 -1.36
CA VAL A 10 -7.48 -7.29 -0.10
C VAL A 10 -7.57 -6.15 0.91
N ILE A 11 -7.24 -4.92 0.49
CA ILE A 11 -7.04 -3.81 1.45
C ILE A 11 -8.13 -2.74 1.44
N ALA A 12 -9.08 -2.76 0.51
CA ALA A 12 -10.16 -1.78 0.49
C ALA A 12 -10.96 -1.84 1.79
N GLY A 13 -11.23 -0.67 2.36
CA GLY A 13 -11.93 -0.54 3.64
C GLY A 13 -11.03 -0.56 4.86
N ARG A 14 -9.75 -0.88 4.72
CA ARG A 14 -8.79 -0.82 5.84
C ARG A 14 -8.32 0.60 6.03
N THR A 15 -8.15 1.00 7.30
CA THR A 15 -7.67 2.34 7.65
C THR A 15 -6.21 2.26 8.08
N ILE A 16 -5.39 3.19 7.60
CA ILE A 16 -3.98 3.27 7.95
C ILE A 16 -3.86 3.79 9.39
N LYS A 17 -3.31 2.96 10.28
CA LYS A 17 -3.03 3.34 11.66
C LYS A 17 -1.70 4.06 11.78
N THR A 18 -0.65 3.50 11.18
CA THR A 18 0.68 4.11 11.14
C THR A 18 1.33 3.87 9.79
N ALA A 19 2.23 4.77 9.43
CA ALA A 19 3.05 4.63 8.23
C ALA A 19 4.48 4.99 8.60
N THR A 20 5.41 4.06 8.40
CA THR A 20 6.82 4.23 8.74
C THR A 20 7.65 4.25 7.47
N ILE A 21 8.40 5.33 7.28
CA ILE A 21 9.33 5.43 6.16
C ILE A 21 10.61 4.68 6.54
N GLU A 22 11.01 3.74 5.69
CA GLU A 22 12.20 2.94 5.88
C GLU A 22 13.18 3.17 4.72
N PRO A 23 14.47 2.85 4.88
CA PRO A 23 15.38 2.86 3.74
C PRO A 23 14.87 1.92 2.65
N GLY A 24 14.61 2.47 1.47
CA GLY A 24 14.13 1.70 0.33
C GLY A 24 12.66 1.31 0.39
N GLY A 25 11.86 1.87 1.31
CA GLY A 25 10.44 1.53 1.32
C GLY A 25 9.60 2.19 2.38
N VAL A 26 8.37 1.68 2.48
CA VAL A 26 7.37 2.15 3.44
C VAL A 26 6.72 0.93 4.08
N LEU A 27 6.53 0.97 5.39
CA LEU A 27 5.75 -0.02 6.12
C LEU A 27 4.47 0.62 6.61
N ILE A 28 3.33 0.09 6.18
CA ILE A 28 2.00 0.56 6.57
C ILE A 28 1.39 -0.45 7.52
N LEU A 29 0.94 0.01 8.68
CA LEU A 29 0.16 -0.77 9.63
C LEU A 29 -1.30 -0.32 9.55
N PHE A 30 -2.20 -1.25 9.26
CA PHE A 30 -3.64 -0.98 9.28
C PHE A 30 -4.22 -1.19 10.68
N ASP A 31 -5.40 -0.65 10.93
CA ASP A 31 -6.04 -0.72 12.24
C ASP A 31 -6.56 -2.13 12.59
N ASP A 32 -6.65 -3.03 11.62
CA ASP A 32 -6.95 -4.45 11.85
C ASP A 32 -5.68 -5.28 12.17
N GLN A 33 -4.54 -4.61 12.38
CA GLN A 33 -3.23 -5.20 12.67
C GLN A 33 -2.57 -5.89 11.47
N SER A 34 -3.14 -5.80 10.28
CA SER A 34 -2.46 -6.23 9.06
C SER A 34 -1.42 -5.19 8.64
N THR A 35 -0.47 -5.62 7.82
CA THR A 35 0.62 -4.75 7.35
C THR A 35 0.75 -4.81 5.85
N MET A 36 1.21 -3.71 5.26
CA MET A 36 1.60 -3.67 3.86
C MET A 36 2.99 -3.04 3.74
N LYS A 37 3.92 -3.80 3.19
CA LYS A 37 5.27 -3.30 2.92
C LYS A 37 5.40 -2.99 1.44
N ILE A 38 5.87 -1.78 1.13
CA ILE A 38 6.06 -1.33 -0.25
C ILE A 38 7.54 -0.98 -0.43
N LYS A 39 8.20 -1.63 -1.38
CA LYS A 39 9.58 -1.26 -1.76
C LYS A 39 9.50 -0.11 -2.75
N THR A 40 10.14 1.00 -2.43
CA THR A 40 10.07 2.20 -3.26
C THR A 40 11.43 2.63 -3.76
N ALA A 41 11.45 3.23 -4.95
CA ALA A 41 12.59 3.91 -5.50
C ALA A 41 12.42 5.40 -5.21
N GLY A 42 13.29 5.98 -4.40
CA GLY A 42 13.20 7.37 -4.00
C GLY A 42 12.32 7.62 -2.79
N ALA A 43 12.01 8.89 -2.54
CA ALA A 43 11.24 9.30 -1.39
C ALA A 43 9.78 8.90 -1.53
N ALA A 44 9.18 8.48 -0.42
CA ALA A 44 7.77 8.15 -0.35
C ALA A 44 7.17 8.79 0.89
N ALA A 45 5.90 9.19 0.80
CA ALA A 45 5.20 9.78 1.93
C ALA A 45 3.76 9.32 1.92
N VAL A 46 3.27 8.90 3.08
CA VAL A 46 1.87 8.58 3.28
C VAL A 46 1.48 8.96 4.71
N SER A 47 0.32 9.56 4.87
CA SER A 47 -0.18 9.98 6.17
C SER A 47 -1.09 8.92 6.77
N PRO A 48 -1.05 8.73 8.10
CA PRO A 48 -2.00 7.85 8.77
C PRO A 48 -3.43 8.43 8.74
N GLY A 49 -4.41 7.56 8.94
CA GLY A 49 -5.82 7.95 9.05
C GLY A 49 -6.65 7.74 7.80
N GLY A 50 -6.01 7.50 6.65
CA GLY A 50 -6.74 7.27 5.40
C GLY A 50 -7.39 5.89 5.34
N LYS A 51 -8.64 5.83 4.90
CA LYS A 51 -9.33 4.58 4.63
C LYS A 51 -9.20 4.25 3.13
N VAL A 52 -8.68 3.10 2.83
CA VAL A 52 -8.38 2.71 1.45
C VAL A 52 -9.66 2.49 0.66
N LYS A 53 -9.76 3.14 -0.50
CA LYS A 53 -10.84 2.94 -1.46
C LYS A 53 -10.40 2.00 -2.57
N SER A 54 -9.26 2.28 -3.20
CA SER A 54 -8.77 1.48 -4.31
C SER A 54 -7.27 1.67 -4.49
N VAL A 55 -6.67 0.77 -5.26
CA VAL A 55 -5.25 0.84 -5.64
C VAL A 55 -5.16 0.86 -7.15
N LEU A 56 -4.37 1.80 -7.67
CA LEU A 56 -4.07 1.91 -9.09
C LEU A 56 -2.58 1.64 -9.29
N GLU A 57 -2.26 0.91 -10.33
CA GLU A 57 -0.88 0.53 -10.59
C GLU A 57 -0.62 0.48 -12.09
N ALA A 58 0.49 1.09 -12.54
CA ALA A 58 0.92 1.04 -13.92
C ALA A 58 2.45 1.03 -13.94
N LYS A 59 3.05 -0.11 -14.29
CA LYS A 59 4.50 -0.30 -14.26
C LYS A 59 5.05 0.01 -12.86
N ALA A 60 5.90 1.03 -12.74
CA ALA A 60 6.49 1.44 -11.46
C ALA A 60 5.62 2.42 -10.68
N GLU A 61 4.55 2.94 -11.26
CA GLU A 61 3.67 3.85 -10.55
C GLU A 61 2.64 3.09 -9.72
N PHE A 62 2.53 3.44 -8.45
CA PHE A 62 1.63 2.81 -7.49
C PHE A 62 0.90 3.90 -6.73
N LYS A 63 -0.42 3.87 -6.75
CA LYS A 63 -1.24 4.89 -6.14
C LYS A 63 -2.32 4.27 -5.27
N ILE A 64 -2.42 4.73 -4.03
CA ILE A 64 -3.51 4.35 -3.14
C ILE A 64 -4.48 5.53 -3.10
N GLU A 65 -5.75 5.28 -3.45
CA GLU A 65 -6.82 6.26 -3.32
C GLU A 65 -7.57 6.01 -2.03
N PHE A 66 -7.87 7.09 -1.30
CA PHE A 66 -8.60 7.03 -0.05
C PHE A 66 -10.04 7.51 -0.23
N GLU A 67 -10.91 7.13 0.71
CA GLU A 67 -12.35 7.44 0.61
C GLU A 67 -12.65 8.93 0.75
N ASP A 68 -11.74 9.70 1.34
CA ASP A 68 -11.88 11.15 1.46
C ASP A 68 -11.48 11.91 0.20
N GLY A 69 -11.09 11.21 -0.86
CA GLY A 69 -10.64 11.80 -2.12
C GLY A 69 -9.15 12.08 -2.21
N SER A 70 -8.41 11.92 -1.11
CA SER A 70 -6.96 12.05 -1.13
C SER A 70 -6.30 10.79 -1.70
N SER A 71 -5.01 10.87 -1.97
CA SER A 71 -4.24 9.75 -2.49
C SER A 71 -2.79 9.82 -2.06
N ALA A 72 -2.11 8.65 -2.11
CA ALA A 72 -0.67 8.53 -1.90
C ALA A 72 -0.07 7.84 -3.12
N THR A 73 0.99 8.41 -3.67
CA THR A 73 1.64 7.90 -4.88
C THR A 73 3.06 7.47 -4.57
N PHE A 74 3.44 6.31 -5.07
CA PHE A 74 4.77 5.74 -4.87
C PHE A 74 5.38 5.33 -6.21
N CYS A 75 6.70 5.36 -6.28
CA CYS A 75 7.45 4.75 -7.37
C CYS A 75 8.00 3.41 -6.87
N LEU A 76 7.57 2.31 -7.45
CA LEU A 76 7.99 0.98 -7.03
C LEU A 76 9.44 0.72 -7.44
N ALA A 77 10.23 0.19 -6.52
CA ALA A 77 11.63 -0.16 -6.79
C ALA A 77 11.74 -1.32 -7.79
N ASP A 78 10.78 -2.24 -7.73
CA ASP A 78 10.84 -3.50 -8.48
C ASP A 78 9.42 -3.90 -8.87
N PRO A 79 8.88 -3.33 -9.96
CA PRO A 79 7.49 -3.58 -10.35
C PRO A 79 7.20 -5.08 -10.47
N GLY A 80 6.08 -5.50 -9.86
CA GLY A 80 5.70 -6.91 -9.80
C GLY A 80 6.21 -7.67 -8.60
N SER A 81 7.14 -7.10 -7.82
CA SER A 81 7.68 -7.74 -6.61
C SER A 81 8.02 -6.75 -5.50
N SER A 82 7.27 -5.65 -5.42
CA SER A 82 7.53 -4.59 -4.44
C SER A 82 6.52 -4.52 -3.30
N VAL A 83 5.38 -5.20 -3.41
CA VAL A 83 4.28 -5.05 -2.46
C VAL A 83 3.97 -6.39 -1.79
N ALA A 84 3.92 -6.38 -0.45
CA ALA A 84 3.55 -7.54 0.35
C ALA A 84 2.54 -7.14 1.41
N VAL A 85 1.42 -7.84 1.49
CA VAL A 85 0.41 -7.64 2.52
C VAL A 85 0.34 -8.90 3.38
N ARG A 86 0.40 -8.71 4.70
CA ARG A 86 0.30 -9.80 5.68
C ARG A 86 -0.76 -9.48 6.70
N ASP A 87 -1.49 -10.50 7.14
CA ASP A 87 -2.50 -10.33 8.19
C ASP A 87 -1.85 -10.20 9.58
N LYS A 88 -2.66 -10.09 10.61
CA LYS A 88 -2.18 -9.93 11.99
C LYS A 88 -1.35 -11.12 12.49
N HIS A 89 -1.43 -12.25 11.84
CA HIS A 89 -0.65 -13.46 12.15
C HIS A 89 0.55 -13.61 11.23
N HIS A 90 0.86 -12.59 10.42
CA HIS A 90 1.93 -12.58 9.43
C HIS A 90 1.72 -13.55 8.25
N ALA A 91 0.50 -14.02 8.06
CA ALA A 91 0.17 -14.81 6.88
C ALA A 91 0.05 -13.89 5.65
N VAL A 92 0.60 -14.34 4.53
CA VAL A 92 0.59 -13.55 3.29
C VAL A 92 -0.83 -13.48 2.73
N GLU A 93 -1.30 -12.27 2.49
CA GLU A 93 -2.58 -12.00 1.83
C GLU A 93 -2.39 -11.58 0.39
N TYR A 94 -1.24 -10.98 0.05
CA TYR A 94 -0.94 -10.49 -1.29
C TYR A 94 0.57 -10.34 -1.47
N LEU A 95 1.06 -10.75 -2.64
CA LEU A 95 2.42 -10.50 -3.11
C LEU A 95 2.37 -9.99 -4.55
N GLY A 96 3.03 -8.87 -4.79
CA GLY A 96 3.03 -8.31 -6.14
C GLY A 96 3.96 -7.11 -6.40
#